data_d5593784a885e02e6a84c526b777a6a5
#
_entry.id   d5593784a885e02e6a84c526b777a6a5
#
_cell.length_a   1.000
_cell.length_b   1.000
_cell.length_c   1.000
_cell.angle_alpha   90.00
_cell.angle_beta   90.00
_cell.angle_gamma   90.00
#
_symmetry.space_group_name_H-M   'P 1'
#
loop_
_entity.id
_entity.type
_entity.pdbx_description
1 polymer ?
#
loop_
_entity_poly.entity_id
_entity_poly.type
_entity_poly.pdbx_seq_one_letter_code
_entity_poly.pdbx_strand_id
1 'polypeptide(L)'
;MATALGVRYSEGLYKNPFIGRTFIMPGQRARKKSLRYKLTPQFTEISEKKVMIVDDSIVRGNTSREIVRMLKDFGATEVYFAVACPPVQSPCFYGVDMPTRAELIANNKSVDEIRQYLNVDLLFYQHIDDLAEAVMRKGDHHIDRPCMACFDKHYITSEMNNKKIQQLESMRINDRNGN
;
A
#
# COMPACT_ATOMS: atom_id res chain seq x y z
N MET A 1 -3.97 2.94 -17.09
CA MET A 1 -5.29 2.90 -16.44
C MET A 1 -6.19 4.04 -16.93
N ALA A 2 -5.89 5.33 -16.74
CA ALA A 2 -6.77 6.44 -17.13
C ALA A 2 -7.22 6.36 -18.59
N THR A 3 -6.28 6.18 -19.52
CA THR A 3 -6.59 6.00 -20.96
C THR A 3 -7.53 4.81 -21.22
N ALA A 4 -7.31 3.67 -20.57
CA ALA A 4 -8.15 2.48 -20.73
C ALA A 4 -9.57 2.66 -20.17
N LEU A 5 -9.72 3.51 -19.16
CA LEU A 5 -11.02 3.84 -18.55
C LEU A 5 -11.72 5.03 -19.23
N GLY A 6 -11.06 5.69 -20.19
CA GLY A 6 -11.60 6.89 -20.83
C GLY A 6 -11.73 8.08 -19.87
N VAL A 7 -10.96 8.12 -18.79
CA VAL A 7 -10.99 9.20 -17.79
C VAL A 7 -9.73 10.08 -17.87
N ARG A 8 -9.86 11.33 -17.43
CA ARG A 8 -8.73 12.26 -17.42
C ARG A 8 -7.68 11.82 -16.38
N TYR A 9 -6.42 11.80 -16.80
CA TYR A 9 -5.27 11.76 -15.88
C TYR A 9 -4.86 13.19 -15.51
N SER A 10 -4.57 13.43 -14.24
CA SER A 10 -3.96 14.68 -13.78
C SER A 10 -3.05 14.43 -12.57
N GLU A 11 -2.10 15.33 -12.35
CA GLU A 11 -1.23 15.33 -11.18
C GLU A 11 -1.89 16.11 -10.03
N GLY A 12 -2.91 15.50 -9.41
CA GLY A 12 -3.65 16.11 -8.30
C GLY A 12 -2.84 16.27 -7.01
N LEU A 13 -1.74 15.51 -6.86
CA LEU A 13 -0.82 15.58 -5.72
C LEU A 13 0.60 15.79 -6.21
N TYR A 14 1.18 16.95 -5.91
CA TYR A 14 2.56 17.24 -6.24
C TYR A 14 3.49 16.81 -5.11
N LYS A 15 4.49 15.98 -5.43
CA LYS A 15 5.49 15.51 -4.46
C LYS A 15 6.61 16.54 -4.33
N ASN A 16 6.86 17.05 -3.11
CA ASN A 16 8.00 17.90 -2.84
C ASN A 16 9.32 17.07 -2.93
N PRO A 17 10.20 17.37 -3.90
CA PRO A 17 11.43 16.60 -4.11
C PRO A 17 12.47 16.79 -2.98
N PHE A 18 12.37 17.88 -2.22
CA PHE A 18 13.31 18.20 -1.14
C PHE A 18 13.01 17.48 0.17
N ILE A 19 11.88 16.76 0.26
CA ILE A 19 11.51 16.00 1.44
C ILE A 19 11.72 14.51 1.20
N GLY A 20 12.68 13.92 1.90
CA GLY A 20 13.05 12.51 1.79
C GLY A 20 11.98 11.52 2.25
N ARG A 21 12.33 10.24 2.30
CA ARG A 21 11.44 9.14 2.72
C ARG A 21 11.05 9.29 4.18
N THR A 22 9.74 9.40 4.46
CA THR A 22 9.19 9.69 5.80
C THR A 22 8.95 8.45 6.68
N PHE A 23 9.02 7.24 6.12
CA PHE A 23 8.83 6.02 6.92
C PHE A 23 10.03 5.63 7.78
N ILE A 24 11.16 6.31 7.61
CA ILE A 24 12.36 6.13 8.44
C ILE A 24 12.30 7.01 9.70
N MET A 25 11.36 7.96 9.80
CA MET A 25 11.25 8.84 10.96
C MET A 25 10.56 8.15 12.14
N PRO A 26 11.12 8.22 13.33
CA PRO A 26 10.48 7.71 14.55
C PRO A 26 9.24 8.55 14.91
N GLY A 27 8.15 7.89 15.30
CA GLY A 27 6.93 8.49 15.81
C GLY A 27 5.84 8.80 14.78
N GLN A 28 4.59 8.43 15.12
CA GLN A 28 3.43 8.60 14.23
C GLN A 28 3.07 10.08 13.98
N ARG A 29 3.22 10.96 15.00
CA ARG A 29 2.93 12.40 14.85
C ARG A 29 3.88 13.09 13.88
N ALA A 30 5.18 12.76 13.94
CA ALA A 30 6.18 13.27 13.00
C ALA A 30 5.91 12.82 11.57
N ARG A 31 5.52 11.55 11.37
CA ARG A 31 5.17 11.00 10.06
C ARG A 31 3.94 11.66 9.44
N LYS A 32 2.88 11.93 10.22
CA LYS A 32 1.68 12.64 9.75
C LYS A 32 1.99 14.08 9.31
N LYS A 33 2.75 14.82 10.12
CA LYS A 33 3.17 16.18 9.80
C LYS A 33 4.06 16.21 8.55
N SER A 34 4.98 15.26 8.44
CA SER A 34 5.89 15.12 7.32
C SER A 34 5.19 14.79 5.99
N LEU A 35 4.11 13.99 6.00
CA LEU A 35 3.36 13.66 4.78
C LEU A 35 2.70 14.91 4.17
N ARG A 36 2.13 15.80 5.00
CA ARG A 36 1.53 17.07 4.54
C ARG A 36 2.54 18.03 3.91
N TYR A 37 3.80 17.98 4.32
CA TYR A 37 4.85 18.75 3.66
C TYR A 37 5.37 18.07 2.39
N LYS A 38 5.23 16.75 2.30
CA LYS A 38 5.72 15.97 1.18
C LYS A 38 4.80 16.00 -0.03
N LEU A 39 3.49 16.09 0.19
CA LEU A 39 2.48 16.11 -0.86
C LEU A 39 1.72 17.42 -0.81
N THR A 40 1.69 18.13 -1.92
CA THR A 40 0.94 19.37 -2.10
C THR A 40 -0.27 19.09 -3.00
N PRO A 41 -1.51 19.15 -2.47
CA PRO A 41 -2.71 18.97 -3.28
C PRO A 41 -2.92 20.13 -4.23
N GLN A 42 -3.35 19.83 -5.46
CA GLN A 42 -3.71 20.81 -6.47
C GLN A 42 -5.23 21.05 -6.41
N PHE A 43 -5.65 22.19 -5.86
CA PHE A 43 -7.06 22.52 -5.63
C PHE A 43 -7.89 22.39 -6.91
N THR A 44 -7.43 22.96 -8.02
CA THR A 44 -8.09 22.93 -9.33
C THR A 44 -8.29 21.53 -9.88
N GLU A 45 -7.47 20.56 -9.47
CA GLU A 45 -7.55 19.17 -9.91
C GLU A 45 -8.39 18.28 -8.99
N ILE A 46 -8.73 18.76 -7.78
CA ILE A 46 -9.36 17.97 -6.73
C ILE A 46 -10.78 18.49 -6.41
N SER A 47 -10.91 19.81 -6.25
CA SER A 47 -12.17 20.43 -5.78
C SER A 47 -13.34 20.11 -6.70
N GLU A 48 -14.46 19.71 -6.08
CA GLU A 48 -15.72 19.37 -6.74
C GLU A 48 -15.64 18.20 -7.73
N LYS A 49 -14.59 17.34 -7.60
CA LYS A 49 -14.40 16.19 -8.50
C LYS A 49 -14.47 14.87 -7.75
N LYS A 50 -14.84 13.82 -8.49
CA LYS A 50 -14.60 12.43 -8.12
C LYS A 50 -13.16 12.08 -8.48
N VAL A 51 -12.39 11.70 -7.49
CA VAL A 51 -10.95 11.48 -7.63
C VAL A 51 -10.62 10.00 -7.43
N MET A 52 -9.91 9.40 -8.39
CA MET A 52 -9.33 8.08 -8.21
C MET A 52 -7.83 8.20 -7.94
N ILE A 53 -7.40 7.70 -6.78
CA ILE A 53 -5.99 7.50 -6.45
C ILE A 53 -5.56 6.14 -6.96
N VAL A 54 -4.36 6.07 -7.53
CA VAL A 54 -3.69 4.81 -7.86
C VAL A 54 -2.39 4.75 -7.08
N ASP A 55 -2.20 3.71 -6.27
CA ASP A 55 -1.00 3.49 -5.46
C ASP A 55 -0.50 2.06 -5.65
N ASP A 56 0.77 1.80 -5.32
CA ASP A 56 1.38 0.48 -5.47
C ASP A 56 0.86 -0.52 -4.44
N SER A 57 0.72 -0.10 -3.19
CA SER A 57 0.36 -1.00 -2.08
C SER A 57 -0.24 -0.27 -0.88
N ILE A 58 -1.09 -0.96 -0.11
CA ILE A 58 -1.52 -0.53 1.21
C ILE A 58 -0.95 -1.51 2.25
N VAL A 59 0.02 -1.06 3.05
CA VAL A 59 0.68 -1.88 4.07
C VAL A 59 0.03 -1.69 5.44
N ARG A 60 0.20 -0.52 6.06
CA ARG A 60 -0.43 -0.16 7.35
C ARG A 60 -1.69 0.69 7.19
N GLY A 61 -1.92 1.25 6.02
CA GLY A 61 -3.05 2.13 5.71
C GLY A 61 -2.95 3.56 6.25
N ASN A 62 -1.99 3.87 7.10
CA ASN A 62 -1.87 5.21 7.71
C ASN A 62 -1.61 6.31 6.66
N THR A 63 -0.69 6.07 5.73
CA THR A 63 -0.35 7.00 4.64
C THR A 63 -1.55 7.20 3.71
N SER A 64 -2.16 6.10 3.28
CA SER A 64 -3.33 6.12 2.40
C SER A 64 -4.49 6.89 3.04
N ARG A 65 -4.75 6.68 4.33
CA ARG A 65 -5.79 7.41 5.08
C ARG A 65 -5.54 8.91 5.15
N GLU A 66 -4.28 9.33 5.38
CA GLU A 66 -3.95 10.77 5.42
C GLU A 66 -4.04 11.40 4.02
N ILE A 67 -3.70 10.67 2.95
CA ILE A 67 -3.89 11.14 1.56
C ILE A 67 -5.38 11.32 1.28
N VAL A 68 -6.21 10.34 1.60
CA VAL A 68 -7.67 10.41 1.41
C VAL A 68 -8.25 11.59 2.16
N ARG A 69 -7.86 11.78 3.44
CA ARG A 69 -8.28 12.92 4.24
C ARG A 69 -7.91 14.24 3.58
N MET A 70 -6.67 14.35 3.10
CA MET A 70 -6.19 15.54 2.41
C MET A 70 -7.04 15.86 1.17
N LEU A 71 -7.40 14.86 0.34
CA LEU A 71 -8.25 15.07 -0.82
C LEU A 71 -9.65 15.53 -0.44
N LYS A 72 -10.25 14.95 0.60
CA LYS A 72 -11.56 15.38 1.11
C LYS A 72 -11.51 16.79 1.70
N ASP A 73 -10.45 17.13 2.44
CA ASP A 73 -10.21 18.49 2.98
C ASP A 73 -10.07 19.53 1.83
N PHE A 74 -9.62 19.10 0.63
CA PHE A 74 -9.50 19.93 -0.57
C PHE A 74 -10.73 19.86 -1.50
N GLY A 75 -11.85 19.31 -1.03
CA GLY A 75 -13.14 19.38 -1.68
C GLY A 75 -13.43 18.29 -2.71
N ALA A 76 -12.71 17.16 -2.68
CA ALA A 76 -13.10 16.00 -3.47
C ALA A 76 -14.51 15.52 -3.06
N THR A 77 -15.41 15.31 -4.03
CA THR A 77 -16.79 14.87 -3.77
C THR A 77 -16.84 13.38 -3.47
N GLU A 78 -16.06 12.58 -4.16
CA GLU A 78 -15.86 11.15 -3.92
C GLU A 78 -14.38 10.81 -4.10
N VAL A 79 -13.89 9.86 -3.30
CA VAL A 79 -12.51 9.37 -3.39
C VAL A 79 -12.53 7.86 -3.60
N TYR A 80 -12.01 7.43 -4.75
CA TYR A 80 -11.80 6.03 -5.09
C TYR A 80 -10.33 5.69 -4.91
N PHE A 81 -10.03 4.49 -4.44
CA PHE A 81 -8.65 4.05 -4.24
C PHE A 81 -8.40 2.73 -4.99
N ALA A 82 -7.50 2.75 -5.95
CA ALA A 82 -7.07 1.58 -6.71
C ALA A 82 -5.65 1.19 -6.31
N VAL A 83 -5.46 -0.06 -5.91
CA VAL A 83 -4.19 -0.61 -5.46
C VAL A 83 -3.64 -1.57 -6.50
N ALA A 84 -2.42 -1.33 -6.97
CA ALA A 84 -1.80 -2.12 -8.04
C ALA A 84 -1.27 -3.50 -7.58
N CYS A 85 -1.44 -3.85 -6.32
CA CYS A 85 -1.14 -5.19 -5.82
C CYS A 85 -2.35 -5.77 -5.04
N PRO A 86 -2.40 -7.09 -4.81
CA PRO A 86 -3.34 -7.72 -3.90
C PRO A 86 -3.18 -7.23 -2.46
N PRO A 87 -4.15 -7.49 -1.55
CA PRO A 87 -4.00 -7.19 -0.13
C PRO A 87 -2.77 -7.85 0.46
N VAL A 88 -1.88 -7.04 1.07
CA VAL A 88 -0.66 -7.52 1.72
C VAL A 88 -1.02 -8.11 3.09
N GLN A 89 -1.03 -9.44 3.19
CA GLN A 89 -1.49 -10.18 4.36
C GLN A 89 -0.37 -10.77 5.22
N SER A 90 0.85 -10.87 4.67
CA SER A 90 1.98 -11.51 5.34
C SER A 90 3.29 -10.77 5.06
N PRO A 91 4.25 -10.77 6.00
CA PRO A 91 5.54 -10.13 5.77
C PRO A 91 6.38 -10.91 4.77
N CYS A 92 7.27 -10.22 4.08
CA CYS A 92 8.31 -10.85 3.29
C CYS A 92 9.48 -11.29 4.18
N PHE A 93 10.01 -12.51 3.92
CA PHE A 93 11.22 -13.02 4.56
C PHE A 93 12.36 -13.23 3.55
N TYR A 94 12.16 -12.79 2.29
CA TYR A 94 13.09 -13.00 1.17
C TYR A 94 13.77 -11.70 0.69
N GLY A 95 13.81 -10.67 1.52
CA GLY A 95 14.60 -9.47 1.24
C GLY A 95 13.84 -8.13 1.24
N VAL A 96 12.51 -8.13 1.25
CA VAL A 96 11.74 -6.88 1.38
C VAL A 96 11.51 -6.58 2.86
N ASP A 97 11.95 -5.42 3.34
CA ASP A 97 11.65 -4.98 4.71
C ASP A 97 10.18 -4.63 4.83
N MET A 98 9.45 -5.48 5.51
CA MET A 98 8.02 -5.34 5.77
C MET A 98 7.72 -5.39 7.27
N PRO A 99 6.63 -4.75 7.72
CA PRO A 99 6.20 -4.83 9.11
C PRO A 99 5.74 -6.25 9.48
N THR A 100 5.52 -6.47 10.77
CA THR A 100 4.96 -7.73 11.28
C THR A 100 3.50 -7.89 10.83
N ARG A 101 2.98 -9.13 10.87
CA ARG A 101 1.57 -9.42 10.53
C ARG A 101 0.57 -8.57 11.30
N ALA A 102 0.84 -8.29 12.57
CA ALA A 102 -0.03 -7.46 13.41
C ALA A 102 -0.17 -6.02 12.90
N GLU A 103 0.85 -5.52 12.21
CA GLU A 103 0.86 -4.17 11.64
C GLU A 103 0.27 -4.09 10.22
N LEU A 104 0.09 -5.23 9.54
CA LEU A 104 -0.49 -5.29 8.19
C LEU A 104 -2.01 -5.13 8.27
N ILE A 105 -2.53 -4.09 7.63
CA ILE A 105 -3.97 -3.80 7.70
C ILE A 105 -4.82 -4.93 7.13
N ALA A 106 -4.37 -5.56 6.05
CA ALA A 106 -5.10 -6.63 5.38
C ALA A 106 -4.91 -8.03 6.01
N ASN A 107 -4.10 -8.15 7.07
CA ASN A 107 -3.99 -9.41 7.79
C ASN A 107 -5.23 -9.72 8.64
N ASN A 108 -5.86 -8.69 9.20
CA ASN A 108 -6.96 -8.82 10.17
C ASN A 108 -8.24 -8.10 9.74
N LYS A 109 -8.28 -7.51 8.54
CA LYS A 109 -9.43 -6.74 8.04
C LYS A 109 -9.82 -7.21 6.64
N SER A 110 -11.10 -7.29 6.41
CA SER A 110 -11.68 -7.45 5.07
C SER A 110 -11.44 -6.19 4.23
N VAL A 111 -11.60 -6.31 2.92
CA VAL A 111 -11.48 -5.17 2.00
C VAL A 111 -12.48 -4.07 2.34
N ASP A 112 -13.70 -4.43 2.74
CA ASP A 112 -14.72 -3.44 3.15
C ASP A 112 -14.35 -2.72 4.46
N GLU A 113 -13.82 -3.42 5.44
CA GLU A 113 -13.30 -2.80 6.67
C GLU A 113 -12.11 -1.87 6.40
N ILE A 114 -11.25 -2.22 5.43
CA ILE A 114 -10.16 -1.34 4.98
C ILE A 114 -10.73 -0.11 4.27
N ARG A 115 -11.72 -0.28 3.40
CA ARG A 115 -12.43 0.81 2.74
C ARG A 115 -12.99 1.80 3.76
N GLN A 116 -13.69 1.29 4.77
CA GLN A 116 -14.23 2.12 5.86
C GLN A 116 -13.13 2.82 6.67
N TYR A 117 -12.06 2.10 7.01
CA TYR A 117 -10.92 2.66 7.74
C TYR A 117 -10.25 3.82 6.98
N LEU A 118 -10.09 3.67 5.67
CA LEU A 118 -9.51 4.69 4.80
C LEU A 118 -10.49 5.85 4.54
N ASN A 119 -11.78 5.63 4.79
CA ASN A 119 -12.87 6.56 4.48
C ASN A 119 -12.94 6.90 2.97
N VAL A 120 -12.83 5.87 2.12
CA VAL A 120 -13.00 5.98 0.67
C VAL A 120 -14.35 5.45 0.23
N ASP A 121 -14.85 5.98 -0.88
CA ASP A 121 -16.14 5.59 -1.44
C ASP A 121 -16.05 4.23 -2.13
N LEU A 122 -14.93 3.95 -2.80
CA LEU A 122 -14.61 2.64 -3.37
C LEU A 122 -13.13 2.29 -3.13
N LEU A 123 -12.86 0.99 -2.92
CA LEU A 123 -11.52 0.43 -2.79
C LEU A 123 -11.39 -0.77 -3.71
N PHE A 124 -10.37 -0.75 -4.56
CA PHE A 124 -10.03 -1.82 -5.48
C PHE A 124 -8.63 -2.34 -5.20
N TYR A 125 -8.49 -3.65 -5.19
CA TYR A 125 -7.19 -4.32 -5.20
C TYR A 125 -7.00 -5.08 -6.50
N GLN A 126 -5.76 -5.17 -6.98
CA GLN A 126 -5.40 -6.06 -8.06
C GLN A 126 -5.69 -7.51 -7.65
N HIS A 127 -6.28 -8.30 -8.55
CA HIS A 127 -6.45 -9.72 -8.31
C HIS A 127 -5.10 -10.45 -8.40
N ILE A 128 -4.88 -11.46 -7.56
CA ILE A 128 -3.58 -12.13 -7.45
C ILE A 128 -3.19 -12.87 -8.73
N ASP A 129 -4.16 -13.52 -9.38
CA ASP A 129 -3.92 -14.27 -10.61
C ASP A 129 -3.62 -13.32 -11.79
N ASP A 130 -4.34 -12.19 -11.87
CA ASP A 130 -4.08 -11.16 -12.88
C ASP A 130 -2.70 -10.51 -12.70
N LEU A 131 -2.26 -10.31 -11.44
CA LEU A 131 -0.92 -9.83 -11.15
C LEU A 131 0.14 -10.85 -11.61
N ALA A 132 -0.05 -12.13 -11.29
CA ALA A 132 0.84 -13.19 -11.74
C ALA A 132 0.92 -13.23 -13.27
N GLU A 133 -0.22 -13.22 -13.96
CA GLU A 133 -0.28 -13.18 -15.42
C GLU A 133 0.43 -11.94 -16.00
N ALA A 134 0.18 -10.76 -15.42
CA ALA A 134 0.78 -9.52 -15.91
C ALA A 134 2.31 -9.51 -15.79
N VAL A 135 2.86 -10.09 -14.70
CA VAL A 135 4.30 -10.23 -14.49
C VAL A 135 4.91 -11.23 -15.47
N MET A 136 4.19 -12.32 -15.77
CA MET A 136 4.68 -13.40 -16.66
C MET A 136 4.47 -13.12 -18.14
N ARG A 137 3.64 -12.12 -18.51
CA ARG A 137 3.21 -11.87 -19.90
C ARG A 137 4.33 -11.43 -20.84
N LYS A 138 5.41 -10.82 -20.31
CA LYS A 138 6.52 -10.28 -21.14
C LYS A 138 7.85 -10.75 -20.62
N GLY A 139 8.54 -11.60 -21.41
CA GLY A 139 9.94 -11.91 -21.19
C GLY A 139 10.28 -13.38 -21.33
N ASP A 140 11.56 -13.61 -21.56
CA ASP A 140 12.21 -14.92 -21.51
C ASP A 140 12.36 -15.31 -20.03
N HIS A 141 11.30 -15.82 -19.43
CA HIS A 141 11.30 -16.12 -18.00
C HIS A 141 11.71 -17.58 -17.77
N HIS A 142 12.74 -17.76 -16.96
CA HIS A 142 13.15 -19.08 -16.43
C HIS A 142 12.42 -19.41 -15.11
N ILE A 143 11.33 -18.71 -14.80
CA ILE A 143 10.53 -18.92 -13.59
C ILE A 143 9.09 -19.27 -13.99
N ASP A 144 8.55 -20.33 -13.41
CA ASP A 144 7.19 -20.78 -13.67
C ASP A 144 6.12 -19.92 -12.95
N ARG A 145 6.50 -19.36 -11.80
CA ARG A 145 5.61 -18.53 -10.99
C ARG A 145 6.40 -17.50 -10.16
N PRO A 146 5.98 -16.22 -10.13
CA PRO A 146 6.55 -15.24 -9.21
C PRO A 146 6.20 -15.57 -7.76
N CYS A 147 7.05 -15.16 -6.81
CA CYS A 147 6.76 -15.29 -5.38
C CYS A 147 5.59 -14.36 -4.99
N MET A 148 4.54 -14.95 -4.43
CA MET A 148 3.33 -14.25 -3.98
C MET A 148 3.10 -14.37 -2.46
N ALA A 149 4.10 -14.84 -1.69
CA ALA A 149 3.97 -15.18 -0.28
C ALA A 149 3.41 -14.06 0.63
N CYS A 150 3.68 -12.79 0.29
CA CYS A 150 3.11 -11.66 1.02
C CYS A 150 1.59 -11.48 0.79
N PHE A 151 1.04 -12.06 -0.26
CA PHE A 151 -0.38 -11.99 -0.61
C PHE A 151 -1.14 -13.27 -0.25
N ASP A 152 -0.58 -14.46 -0.60
CA ASP A 152 -1.23 -15.77 -0.45
C ASP A 152 -0.76 -16.57 0.78
N LYS A 153 0.26 -16.08 1.50
CA LYS A 153 0.90 -16.74 2.66
C LYS A 153 1.64 -18.04 2.33
N HIS A 154 1.81 -18.36 1.03
CA HIS A 154 2.55 -19.53 0.58
C HIS A 154 4.03 -19.18 0.35
N TYR A 155 4.86 -19.50 1.33
CA TYR A 155 6.29 -19.29 1.24
C TYR A 155 6.95 -20.42 0.44
N ILE A 156 7.89 -20.05 -0.45
CA ILE A 156 8.55 -20.98 -1.39
C ILE A 156 9.37 -22.03 -0.65
N THR A 157 10.02 -21.65 0.47
CA THR A 157 10.86 -22.55 1.26
C THR A 157 10.02 -23.33 2.27
N SER A 158 10.14 -24.65 2.28
CA SER A 158 9.41 -25.55 3.19
C SER A 158 9.67 -25.29 4.68
N GLU A 159 10.79 -24.64 5.00
CA GLU A 159 11.16 -24.25 6.36
C GLU A 159 10.28 -23.12 6.92
N MET A 160 9.61 -22.36 6.07
CA MET A 160 8.80 -21.21 6.46
C MET A 160 7.40 -21.64 6.93
N ASN A 161 7.36 -22.40 8.01
CA ASN A 161 6.13 -22.75 8.72
C ASN A 161 5.72 -21.66 9.74
N ASN A 162 4.52 -21.77 10.30
CA ASN A 162 3.97 -20.81 11.26
C ASN A 162 4.89 -20.55 12.47
N LYS A 163 5.57 -21.59 12.98
CA LYS A 163 6.50 -21.47 14.12
C LYS A 163 7.72 -20.63 13.76
N LYS A 164 8.30 -20.88 12.58
CA LYS A 164 9.45 -20.12 12.08
C LYS A 164 9.09 -18.66 11.81
N ILE A 165 7.91 -18.43 11.22
CA ILE A 165 7.38 -17.09 10.98
C ILE A 165 7.24 -16.31 12.29
N GLN A 166 6.63 -16.90 13.32
CA GLN A 166 6.50 -16.26 14.64
C GLN A 166 7.86 -15.94 15.28
N GLN A 167 8.81 -16.86 15.17
CA GLN A 167 10.18 -16.65 15.66
C GLN A 167 10.85 -15.45 14.97
N LEU A 168 10.78 -15.36 13.65
CA LEU A 168 11.36 -14.25 12.87
C LEU A 168 10.67 -12.92 13.15
N GLU A 169 9.35 -12.92 13.34
CA GLU A 169 8.61 -11.71 13.73
C GLU A 169 9.01 -11.23 15.13
N SER A 170 9.19 -12.14 16.08
CA SER A 170 9.65 -11.80 17.45
C SER A 170 11.06 -11.19 17.42
N MET A 171 11.97 -11.72 16.62
CA MET A 171 13.29 -11.13 16.40
C MET A 171 13.20 -9.71 15.85
N ARG A 172 12.39 -9.47 14.82
CA ARG A 172 12.18 -8.13 14.24
C ARG A 172 11.61 -7.12 15.24
N ILE A 173 10.71 -7.56 16.13
CA ILE A 173 10.15 -6.70 17.19
C ILE A 173 11.26 -6.31 18.18
N ASN A 174 12.08 -7.27 18.60
CA ASN A 174 13.16 -7.02 19.54
C ASN A 174 14.22 -6.09 18.95
N ASP A 175 14.61 -6.28 17.71
CA ASP A 175 15.57 -5.41 17.01
C ASP A 175 15.05 -3.95 16.88
N ARG A 176 13.74 -3.76 16.72
CA ARG A 176 13.13 -2.41 16.64
C ARG A 176 12.97 -1.74 18.01
N ASN A 177 12.89 -2.50 19.07
CA ASN A 177 12.76 -1.98 20.45
C ASN A 177 14.12 -1.80 21.14
N GLY A 178 15.20 -2.38 20.62
CA GLY A 178 16.54 -2.32 21.17
C GLY A 178 17.42 -1.17 20.64
N ASN A 179 16.85 -0.29 19.80
CA ASN A 179 17.47 0.97 19.32
C ASN A 179 16.67 2.18 19.87
#